data_6636be10dcb22c12ae9bb1ccbb5545f4
#
_entry.id   6636be10dcb22c12ae9bb1ccbb5545f4
#
_cell.length_a   1.000
_cell.length_b   1.000
_cell.length_c   1.000
_cell.angle_alpha   90.00
_cell.angle_beta   90.00
_cell.angle_gamma   90.00
#
_symmetry.space_group_name_H-M   'P 1'
#
loop_
_entity.id
_entity.type
_entity.pdbx_description
1 polymer ?
#
loop_
_entity_poly.entity_id
_entity_poly.type
_entity_poly.pdbx_seq_one_letter_code
_entity_poly.pdbx_strand_id
1 'polypeptide(L)'
;MPFTRRELAEEGGVSERLIAEWVRLGILDSPERVGRRDGQRGAFYQWPDSQRALLLSVLEKRGQIRHTKGLVQIPIGIWLYWGDEWVPLRQIRRAVVTFTGLYGPPHSWEKAQANARQVVRTLKKRDAPRVALDALREELTSGFFHGKLNADVLQPLVEKVLRIDERTGGWSPFGYDATEMVRWIRGSVAAIADLGSFSDGDFYEARERIRDGILSYATQWRYFAQDPDYGQMFQPLTMEILMNRAGQDLIFALGLRRVADEDRIVLPPVPLTDWKQPPLDLIPIA
;
A
#
# COMPACT_ATOMS: atom_id res chain seq x y z
N MET A 1 29.07 7.62 6.88
CA MET A 1 29.29 9.08 7.11
C MET A 1 28.04 9.82 6.63
N PRO A 2 27.60 10.87 7.32
CA PRO A 2 26.42 11.62 6.88
C PRO A 2 26.72 12.45 5.61
N PHE A 3 25.72 12.57 4.72
CA PHE A 3 25.82 13.18 3.39
C PHE A 3 25.04 14.50 3.30
N THR A 4 25.62 15.48 2.63
CA THR A 4 24.92 16.71 2.22
C THR A 4 24.07 16.44 0.97
N ARG A 5 23.15 17.39 0.65
CA ARG A 5 22.33 17.29 -0.58
C ARG A 5 23.20 17.23 -1.82
N ARG A 6 24.28 18.01 -1.86
CA ARG A 6 25.21 18.07 -2.98
C ARG A 6 25.92 16.73 -3.17
N GLU A 7 26.45 16.15 -2.08
CA GLU A 7 27.13 14.86 -2.13
C GLU A 7 26.20 13.74 -2.61
N LEU A 8 24.93 13.70 -2.12
CA LEU A 8 23.94 12.75 -2.61
C LEU A 8 23.61 12.95 -4.10
N ALA A 9 23.52 14.19 -4.55
CA ALA A 9 23.23 14.52 -5.94
C ALA A 9 24.40 14.12 -6.85
N GLU A 10 25.64 14.41 -6.45
CA GLU A 10 26.85 14.06 -7.18
C GLU A 10 26.99 12.52 -7.28
N GLU A 11 26.81 11.79 -6.18
CA GLU A 11 26.92 10.33 -6.17
C GLU A 11 25.82 9.66 -7.01
N GLY A 12 24.59 10.16 -6.92
CA GLY A 12 23.47 9.62 -7.70
C GLY A 12 23.45 10.08 -9.16
N GLY A 13 24.35 10.98 -9.58
CA GLY A 13 24.34 11.57 -10.93
C GLY A 13 23.04 12.33 -11.24
N VAL A 14 22.45 12.97 -10.23
CA VAL A 14 21.17 13.68 -10.33
C VAL A 14 21.27 15.12 -9.85
N SER A 15 20.26 15.95 -10.14
CA SER A 15 20.25 17.32 -9.66
C SER A 15 19.80 17.41 -8.19
N GLU A 16 20.32 18.40 -7.46
CA GLU A 16 19.86 18.71 -6.10
C GLU A 16 18.34 19.03 -6.05
N ARG A 17 17.79 19.57 -7.14
CA ARG A 17 16.34 19.81 -7.30
C ARG A 17 15.56 18.50 -7.26
N LEU A 18 16.05 17.45 -7.89
CA LEU A 18 15.42 16.13 -7.86
C LEU A 18 15.45 15.54 -6.45
N ILE A 19 16.57 15.67 -5.73
CA ILE A 19 16.65 15.25 -4.32
C ILE A 19 15.59 15.99 -3.49
N ALA A 20 15.46 17.30 -3.63
CA ALA A 20 14.46 18.10 -2.93
C ALA A 20 13.01 17.65 -3.27
N GLU A 21 12.74 17.34 -4.53
CA GLU A 21 11.45 16.80 -4.95
C GLU A 21 11.19 15.43 -4.32
N TRP A 22 12.17 14.56 -4.28
CA TRP A 22 12.03 13.23 -3.69
C TRP A 22 11.80 13.29 -2.17
N VAL A 23 12.40 14.25 -1.49
CA VAL A 23 12.08 14.53 -0.06
C VAL A 23 10.61 14.95 0.08
N ARG A 24 10.14 15.86 -0.77
CA ARG A 24 8.74 16.31 -0.75
C ARG A 24 7.74 15.17 -0.99
N LEU A 25 8.10 14.24 -1.87
CA LEU A 25 7.28 13.07 -2.21
C LEU A 25 7.37 11.92 -1.18
N GLY A 26 8.29 12.00 -0.21
CA GLY A 26 8.53 10.90 0.74
C GLY A 26 9.35 9.74 0.17
N ILE A 27 9.95 9.89 -1.01
CA ILE A 27 10.90 8.91 -1.57
C ILE A 27 12.17 8.90 -0.73
N LEU A 28 12.63 10.09 -0.30
CA LEU A 28 13.71 10.28 0.68
C LEU A 28 13.16 10.96 1.93
N ASP A 29 13.83 10.77 3.06
CA ASP A 29 13.50 11.51 4.26
C ASP A 29 14.07 12.92 4.22
N SER A 30 13.57 13.78 5.13
CA SER A 30 14.14 15.09 5.38
C SER A 30 15.51 14.94 6.02
N PRO A 31 16.49 15.80 5.65
CA PRO A 31 17.79 15.76 6.27
C PRO A 31 17.71 16.12 7.75
N GLU A 32 18.59 15.55 8.54
CA GLU A 32 18.71 15.85 9.95
C GLU A 32 19.58 17.10 10.16
N ARG A 33 19.22 17.92 11.14
CA ARG A 33 20.01 19.07 11.52
C ARG A 33 21.20 18.62 12.39
N VAL A 34 22.39 18.74 11.85
CA VAL A 34 23.62 18.39 12.54
C VAL A 34 24.33 19.70 12.90
N GLY A 35 24.20 20.15 14.13
CA GLY A 35 24.96 21.24 14.74
C GLY A 35 25.39 22.42 13.85
N ARG A 36 26.25 23.29 14.39
CA ARG A 36 27.00 24.27 13.60
C ARG A 36 28.42 23.72 13.35
N ARG A 37 28.88 23.72 12.12
CA ARG A 37 30.30 23.52 11.83
C ARG A 37 31.03 24.81 12.24
N ASP A 38 32.13 24.69 12.98
CA ASP A 38 32.93 25.82 13.40
C ASP A 38 33.28 26.73 12.20
N GLY A 39 32.96 28.02 12.35
CA GLY A 39 33.23 29.04 11.33
C GLY A 39 32.17 29.23 10.24
N GLN A 40 31.13 28.41 10.15
CA GLN A 40 30.05 28.59 9.17
C GLN A 40 28.80 29.17 9.77
N ARG A 41 28.23 30.23 9.17
CA ARG A 41 26.93 30.79 9.50
C ARG A 41 25.84 29.92 8.88
N GLY A 42 24.96 29.31 9.70
CA GLY A 42 23.79 28.57 9.25
C GLY A 42 23.66 27.18 9.87
N ALA A 43 22.49 26.57 9.70
CA ALA A 43 22.26 25.17 10.10
C ALA A 43 22.82 24.23 9.04
N PHE A 44 23.53 23.22 9.48
CA PHE A 44 24.04 22.17 8.60
C PHE A 44 23.07 20.98 8.61
N TYR A 45 22.72 20.47 7.44
CA TYR A 45 21.74 19.40 7.26
C TYR A 45 22.40 18.22 6.51
N GLN A 46 22.19 17.02 7.05
CA GLN A 46 22.80 15.80 6.49
C GLN A 46 21.82 14.63 6.46
N TRP A 47 22.07 13.70 5.57
CA TRP A 47 21.36 12.42 5.47
C TRP A 47 22.22 11.27 6.02
N PRO A 48 21.63 10.28 6.73
CA PRO A 48 22.33 9.07 7.14
C PRO A 48 22.62 8.13 5.96
N ASP A 49 23.50 7.17 6.18
CA ASP A 49 23.88 6.15 5.18
C ASP A 49 22.65 5.36 4.66
N SER A 50 21.63 5.12 5.48
CA SER A 50 20.40 4.45 5.06
C SER A 50 19.67 5.21 3.94
N GLN A 51 19.63 6.54 4.01
CA GLN A 51 19.01 7.36 2.96
C GLN A 51 19.85 7.42 1.68
N ARG A 52 21.15 7.31 1.79
CA ARG A 52 22.05 7.13 0.64
C ARG A 52 21.76 5.77 -0.05
N ALA A 53 21.72 4.69 0.71
CA ALA A 53 21.41 3.36 0.18
C ALA A 53 20.01 3.35 -0.49
N LEU A 54 19.02 4.00 0.13
CA LEU A 54 17.69 4.17 -0.45
C LEU A 54 17.74 4.95 -1.77
N LEU A 55 18.49 6.06 -1.84
CA LEU A 55 18.67 6.83 -3.07
C LEU A 55 19.16 5.94 -4.22
N LEU A 56 20.22 5.16 -3.99
CA LEU A 56 20.79 4.28 -5.00
C LEU A 56 19.81 3.20 -5.46
N SER A 57 19.08 2.58 -4.54
CA SER A 57 18.01 1.60 -4.84
C SER A 57 16.89 2.20 -5.69
N VAL A 58 16.47 3.44 -5.37
CA VAL A 58 15.45 4.14 -6.15
C VAL A 58 15.94 4.49 -7.55
N LEU A 59 17.21 4.91 -7.68
CA LEU A 59 17.81 5.22 -8.98
C LEU A 59 17.90 3.99 -9.88
N GLU A 60 18.28 2.84 -9.33
CA GLU A 60 18.30 1.56 -10.04
C GLU A 60 16.93 1.21 -10.61
N LYS A 61 15.86 1.37 -9.81
CA LYS A 61 14.50 1.04 -10.22
C LYS A 61 13.83 2.10 -11.09
N ARG A 62 14.35 3.32 -11.13
CA ARG A 62 13.76 4.46 -11.87
C ARG A 62 13.58 4.19 -13.36
N GLY A 63 14.48 3.42 -13.97
CA GLY A 63 14.37 3.03 -15.38
C GLY A 63 13.21 2.09 -15.68
N GLN A 64 12.73 1.34 -14.69
CA GLN A 64 11.65 0.36 -14.79
C GLN A 64 10.29 0.95 -14.42
N ILE A 65 10.26 1.98 -13.59
CA ILE A 65 9.04 2.60 -13.06
C ILE A 65 8.71 3.86 -13.89
N ARG A 66 7.58 3.80 -14.62
CA ARG A 66 7.18 4.85 -15.57
C ARG A 66 6.91 6.22 -14.93
N HIS A 67 6.52 6.27 -13.65
CA HIS A 67 6.14 7.49 -12.97
C HIS A 67 6.90 7.65 -11.66
N THR A 68 7.49 8.82 -11.44
CA THR A 68 8.23 9.15 -10.20
C THR A 68 7.42 8.87 -8.94
N LYS A 69 6.10 9.13 -8.96
CA LYS A 69 5.20 8.81 -7.85
C LYS A 69 5.10 7.31 -7.54
N GLY A 70 5.32 6.43 -8.51
CA GLY A 70 5.39 4.98 -8.28
C GLY A 70 6.60 4.56 -7.46
N LEU A 71 7.68 5.35 -7.48
CA LEU A 71 8.90 5.07 -6.70
C LEU A 71 8.68 5.13 -5.18
N VAL A 72 7.60 5.76 -4.70
CA VAL A 72 7.27 5.80 -3.26
C VAL A 72 6.92 4.44 -2.67
N GLN A 73 6.61 3.45 -3.51
CA GLN A 73 6.40 2.08 -3.03
C GLN A 73 7.68 1.47 -2.44
N ILE A 74 8.85 1.90 -2.92
CA ILE A 74 10.15 1.41 -2.42
C ILE A 74 10.33 1.75 -0.93
N PRO A 75 10.31 3.02 -0.48
CA PRO A 75 10.42 3.31 0.95
C PRO A 75 9.28 2.69 1.77
N ILE A 76 8.04 2.63 1.25
CA ILE A 76 6.94 1.96 1.96
C ILE A 76 7.27 0.48 2.18
N GLY A 77 7.72 -0.24 1.15
CA GLY A 77 8.09 -1.64 1.26
C GLY A 77 9.28 -1.85 2.20
N ILE A 78 10.31 -1.01 2.12
CA ILE A 78 11.46 -1.08 3.04
C ILE A 78 10.98 -0.90 4.49
N TRP A 79 10.13 0.08 4.76
CA TRP A 79 9.58 0.26 6.10
C TRP A 79 8.73 -0.93 6.57
N LEU A 80 7.88 -1.46 5.71
CA LEU A 80 7.04 -2.61 6.03
C LEU A 80 7.90 -3.83 6.43
N TYR A 81 8.99 -4.09 5.72
CA TYR A 81 9.72 -5.33 5.84
C TYR A 81 11.02 -5.23 6.64
N TRP A 82 11.68 -4.07 6.70
CA TRP A 82 12.92 -3.87 7.45
C TRP A 82 12.77 -2.91 8.64
N GLY A 83 11.80 -1.99 8.63
CA GLY A 83 11.47 -1.17 9.80
C GLY A 83 12.03 0.25 9.79
N ASP A 84 11.87 0.90 10.96
CA ASP A 84 12.13 2.35 11.13
C ASP A 84 13.60 2.72 11.09
N GLU A 85 14.49 1.78 11.34
CA GLU A 85 15.95 1.99 11.25
C GLU A 85 16.43 2.32 9.83
N TRP A 86 15.68 1.86 8.81
CA TRP A 86 15.97 2.12 7.40
C TRP A 86 15.17 3.30 6.86
N VAL A 87 13.89 3.36 7.17
CA VAL A 87 12.96 4.38 6.69
C VAL A 87 12.06 4.79 7.84
N PRO A 88 12.15 6.02 8.36
CA PRO A 88 11.36 6.45 9.51
C PRO A 88 9.88 6.66 9.12
N LEU A 89 8.96 6.41 10.07
CA LEU A 89 7.51 6.51 9.85
C LEU A 89 7.09 7.89 9.30
N ARG A 90 7.74 8.99 9.70
CA ARG A 90 7.47 10.33 9.16
C ARG A 90 7.66 10.41 7.64
N GLN A 91 8.62 9.65 7.09
CA GLN A 91 8.84 9.53 5.64
C GLN A 91 7.72 8.72 5.01
N ILE A 92 7.29 7.62 5.65
CA ILE A 92 6.20 6.76 5.17
C ILE A 92 4.89 7.53 5.08
N ARG A 93 4.56 8.35 6.07
CA ARG A 93 3.36 9.21 6.00
C ARG A 93 3.35 10.08 4.75
N ARG A 94 4.47 10.69 4.36
CA ARG A 94 4.58 11.45 3.10
C ARG A 94 4.49 10.55 1.87
N ALA A 95 5.16 9.41 1.90
CA ALA A 95 5.15 8.45 0.80
C ALA A 95 3.74 7.93 0.52
N VAL A 96 2.97 7.59 1.56
CA VAL A 96 1.58 7.13 1.43
C VAL A 96 0.66 8.22 0.91
N VAL A 97 0.82 9.48 1.36
CA VAL A 97 0.09 10.63 0.77
C VAL A 97 0.39 10.76 -0.73
N THR A 98 1.63 10.58 -1.13
CA THR A 98 2.01 10.60 -2.55
C THR A 98 1.42 9.41 -3.31
N PHE A 99 1.45 8.22 -2.72
CA PHE A 99 0.86 7.01 -3.28
C PHE A 99 -0.65 7.17 -3.47
N THR A 100 -1.37 7.64 -2.46
CA THR A 100 -2.82 7.86 -2.54
C THR A 100 -3.17 8.99 -3.52
N GLY A 101 -2.30 9.98 -3.69
CA GLY A 101 -2.45 10.99 -4.74
C GLY A 101 -2.35 10.41 -6.15
N LEU A 102 -1.69 9.26 -6.34
CA LEU A 102 -1.64 8.50 -7.58
C LEU A 102 -2.85 7.58 -7.74
N TYR A 103 -3.26 6.90 -6.65
CA TYR A 103 -4.31 5.89 -6.64
C TYR A 103 -5.54 6.32 -5.81
N GLY A 104 -5.44 7.47 -5.12
CA GLY A 104 -6.45 7.98 -4.21
C GLY A 104 -7.75 8.45 -4.88
N PRO A 105 -8.66 9.04 -4.10
CA PRO A 105 -9.91 9.56 -4.64
C PRO A 105 -9.58 10.45 -5.82
N PRO A 106 -10.17 10.22 -6.96
CA PRO A 106 -9.86 10.99 -8.14
C PRO A 106 -10.30 12.44 -7.90
N HIS A 107 -9.45 13.38 -8.30
CA HIS A 107 -9.85 14.78 -8.36
C HIS A 107 -10.84 15.05 -9.50
N SER A 108 -11.19 14.01 -10.27
CA SER A 108 -12.16 14.07 -11.35
C SER A 108 -13.13 12.89 -11.32
N TRP A 109 -14.36 13.16 -11.78
CA TRP A 109 -15.41 12.15 -11.90
C TRP A 109 -15.00 11.02 -12.87
N GLU A 110 -14.26 11.32 -13.93
CA GLU A 110 -13.79 10.33 -14.90
C GLU A 110 -12.83 9.30 -14.26
N LYS A 111 -11.97 9.75 -13.36
CA LYS A 111 -11.08 8.84 -12.60
C LYS A 111 -11.87 7.98 -11.64
N ALA A 112 -12.88 8.56 -10.95
CA ALA A 112 -13.78 7.79 -10.09
C ALA A 112 -14.48 6.68 -10.89
N GLN A 113 -15.01 7.00 -12.05
CA GLN A 113 -15.62 6.02 -12.96
C GLN A 113 -14.63 4.94 -13.42
N ALA A 114 -13.38 5.30 -13.69
CA ALA A 114 -12.35 4.34 -14.10
C ALA A 114 -12.06 3.35 -12.96
N ASN A 115 -11.91 3.84 -11.73
CA ASN A 115 -11.72 3.01 -10.54
C ASN A 115 -12.93 2.09 -10.29
N ALA A 116 -14.14 2.63 -10.34
CA ALA A 116 -15.37 1.86 -10.19
C ALA A 116 -15.47 0.74 -11.23
N ARG A 117 -15.18 1.04 -12.51
CA ARG A 117 -15.14 0.01 -13.58
C ARG A 117 -14.14 -1.08 -13.29
N GLN A 118 -12.97 -0.74 -12.74
CA GLN A 118 -11.95 -1.73 -12.41
C GLN A 118 -12.43 -2.65 -11.27
N VAL A 119 -12.99 -2.10 -10.19
CA VAL A 119 -13.55 -2.88 -9.08
C VAL A 119 -14.67 -3.82 -9.58
N VAL A 120 -15.65 -3.29 -10.32
CA VAL A 120 -16.74 -4.08 -10.88
C VAL A 120 -16.23 -5.21 -11.78
N ARG A 121 -15.19 -4.96 -12.58
CA ARG A 121 -14.58 -5.99 -13.43
C ARG A 121 -14.00 -7.13 -12.61
N THR A 122 -13.39 -6.81 -11.47
CA THR A 122 -12.78 -7.80 -10.57
C THR A 122 -13.83 -8.64 -9.85
N LEU A 123 -14.95 -8.02 -9.42
CA LEU A 123 -15.96 -8.67 -8.60
C LEU A 123 -16.98 -9.50 -9.40
N LYS A 124 -17.31 -9.09 -10.62
CA LYS A 124 -18.47 -9.58 -11.34
C LYS A 124 -18.40 -11.04 -11.72
N LYS A 125 -19.48 -11.78 -11.52
CA LYS A 125 -19.76 -13.04 -12.17
C LYS A 125 -20.15 -12.84 -13.66
N ARG A 126 -20.04 -13.92 -14.45
CA ARG A 126 -20.24 -13.86 -15.91
C ARG A 126 -21.66 -13.42 -16.30
N ASP A 127 -22.65 -13.86 -15.55
CA ASP A 127 -24.10 -13.68 -15.76
C ASP A 127 -24.69 -12.58 -14.85
N ALA A 128 -23.87 -11.70 -14.30
CA ALA A 128 -24.36 -10.63 -13.42
C ALA A 128 -25.37 -9.73 -14.13
N PRO A 129 -26.52 -9.41 -13.48
CA PRO A 129 -27.56 -8.58 -14.07
C PRO A 129 -27.03 -7.18 -14.43
N ARG A 130 -27.25 -6.73 -15.67
CA ARG A 130 -26.74 -5.44 -16.14
C ARG A 130 -27.18 -4.27 -15.26
N VAL A 131 -28.44 -4.27 -14.82
CA VAL A 131 -28.98 -3.22 -13.93
C VAL A 131 -28.19 -3.17 -12.60
N ALA A 132 -27.88 -4.33 -12.01
CA ALA A 132 -27.10 -4.37 -10.78
C ALA A 132 -25.64 -3.93 -10.99
N LEU A 133 -25.03 -4.26 -12.15
CA LEU A 133 -23.67 -3.80 -12.51
C LEU A 133 -23.63 -2.29 -12.70
N ASP A 134 -24.65 -1.69 -13.33
CA ASP A 134 -24.69 -0.25 -13.56
C ASP A 134 -24.92 0.48 -12.24
N ALA A 135 -25.83 0.02 -11.38
CA ALA A 135 -26.07 0.57 -10.04
C ALA A 135 -24.81 0.47 -9.14
N LEU A 136 -24.13 -0.69 -9.14
CA LEU A 136 -22.88 -0.86 -8.40
C LEU A 136 -21.80 0.09 -8.90
N ARG A 137 -21.69 0.28 -10.21
CA ARG A 137 -20.73 1.20 -10.80
C ARG A 137 -21.00 2.65 -10.41
N GLU A 138 -22.25 3.05 -10.38
CA GLU A 138 -22.67 4.40 -9.96
C GLU A 138 -22.34 4.65 -8.50
N GLU A 139 -22.74 3.73 -7.60
CA GLU A 139 -22.43 3.83 -6.16
C GLU A 139 -20.93 3.89 -5.90
N LEU A 140 -20.15 2.99 -6.52
CA LEU A 140 -18.69 3.01 -6.41
C LEU A 140 -18.08 4.31 -6.97
N THR A 141 -18.63 4.84 -8.08
CA THR A 141 -18.15 6.10 -8.65
C THR A 141 -18.38 7.24 -7.67
N SER A 142 -19.59 7.35 -7.11
CA SER A 142 -19.92 8.32 -6.07
C SER A 142 -19.00 8.17 -4.85
N GLY A 143 -18.84 6.95 -4.35
CA GLY A 143 -17.97 6.66 -3.22
C GLY A 143 -16.50 7.03 -3.45
N PHE A 144 -15.94 6.69 -4.59
CA PHE A 144 -14.58 7.08 -4.94
C PHE A 144 -14.42 8.59 -5.11
N PHE A 145 -15.46 9.28 -5.57
CA PHE A 145 -15.42 10.72 -5.75
C PHE A 145 -15.54 11.47 -4.42
N HIS A 146 -16.47 11.04 -3.55
CA HIS A 146 -16.73 11.69 -2.27
C HIS A 146 -15.91 11.14 -1.10
N GLY A 147 -15.16 10.06 -1.29
CA GLY A 147 -14.37 9.42 -0.22
C GLY A 147 -15.18 8.65 0.80
N LYS A 148 -16.44 8.33 0.51
CA LYS A 148 -17.35 7.63 1.42
C LYS A 148 -18.30 6.70 0.67
N LEU A 149 -18.48 5.49 1.21
CA LEU A 149 -19.41 4.48 0.69
C LEU A 149 -20.45 4.10 1.75
N ASN A 150 -21.70 3.94 1.33
CA ASN A 150 -22.76 3.45 2.19
C ASN A 150 -22.82 1.91 2.11
N ALA A 151 -22.60 1.22 3.25
CA ALA A 151 -22.64 -0.23 3.31
C ALA A 151 -24.02 -0.79 2.95
N ASP A 152 -25.09 -0.18 3.46
CA ASP A 152 -26.47 -0.65 3.25
C ASP A 152 -26.89 -0.62 1.78
N VAL A 153 -26.35 0.34 1.01
CA VAL A 153 -26.56 0.44 -0.44
C VAL A 153 -25.64 -0.51 -1.19
N LEU A 154 -24.37 -0.60 -0.76
CA LEU A 154 -23.33 -1.36 -1.46
C LEU A 154 -23.54 -2.87 -1.30
N GLN A 155 -23.92 -3.34 -0.10
CA GLN A 155 -24.06 -4.76 0.24
C GLN A 155 -24.98 -5.52 -0.73
N PRO A 156 -26.26 -5.12 -0.93
CA PRO A 156 -27.15 -5.85 -1.82
C PRO A 156 -26.73 -5.78 -3.30
N LEU A 157 -25.98 -4.77 -3.70
CA LEU A 157 -25.44 -4.66 -5.05
C LEU A 157 -24.28 -5.65 -5.25
N VAL A 158 -23.37 -5.73 -4.27
CA VAL A 158 -22.24 -6.68 -4.30
C VAL A 158 -22.75 -8.12 -4.31
N GLU A 159 -23.72 -8.47 -3.46
CA GLU A 159 -24.34 -9.82 -3.42
C GLU A 159 -24.90 -10.25 -4.78
N LYS A 160 -25.53 -9.34 -5.52
CA LYS A 160 -26.11 -9.65 -6.84
C LYS A 160 -25.05 -9.88 -7.91
N VAL A 161 -23.89 -9.24 -7.80
CA VAL A 161 -22.86 -9.27 -8.87
C VAL A 161 -21.65 -10.12 -8.53
N LEU A 162 -21.44 -10.44 -7.25
CA LEU A 162 -20.26 -11.14 -6.78
C LEU A 162 -20.13 -12.52 -7.45
N ARG A 163 -18.95 -12.82 -7.93
CA ARG A 163 -18.60 -14.16 -8.40
C ARG A 163 -18.36 -15.06 -7.18
N ILE A 164 -19.23 -16.02 -6.99
CA ILE A 164 -19.12 -17.04 -5.94
C ILE A 164 -18.43 -18.26 -6.52
N ASP A 165 -17.41 -18.77 -5.84
CA ASP A 165 -16.85 -20.09 -6.07
C ASP A 165 -17.66 -21.12 -5.28
N GLU A 166 -18.23 -22.10 -5.96
CA GLU A 166 -19.09 -23.12 -5.33
C GLU A 166 -18.36 -23.95 -4.28
N ARG A 167 -17.03 -24.08 -4.37
CA ARG A 167 -16.21 -24.86 -3.44
C ARG A 167 -15.96 -24.14 -2.13
N THR A 168 -15.79 -22.84 -2.17
CA THR A 168 -15.48 -22.01 -0.98
C THR A 168 -16.69 -21.26 -0.44
N GLY A 169 -17.78 -21.18 -1.23
CA GLY A 169 -18.98 -20.42 -0.89
C GLY A 169 -18.78 -18.91 -0.94
N GLY A 170 -17.64 -18.43 -1.45
CA GLY A 170 -17.32 -17.00 -1.51
C GLY A 170 -16.56 -16.59 -2.76
N TRP A 171 -16.12 -15.35 -2.80
CA TRP A 171 -15.32 -14.82 -3.90
C TRP A 171 -13.91 -15.40 -3.88
N SER A 172 -13.48 -15.92 -5.03
CA SER A 172 -12.15 -16.49 -5.21
C SER A 172 -11.85 -17.66 -4.23
N PRO A 173 -10.67 -18.27 -4.29
CA PRO A 173 -10.30 -19.38 -3.41
C PRO A 173 -10.25 -19.00 -1.92
N PHE A 174 -10.28 -17.70 -1.58
CA PHE A 174 -10.29 -17.23 -0.21
C PHE A 174 -11.64 -17.29 0.49
N GLY A 175 -12.74 -17.54 -0.24
CA GLY A 175 -14.06 -17.66 0.33
C GLY A 175 -14.67 -16.36 0.86
N TYR A 176 -14.14 -15.20 0.46
CA TYR A 176 -14.68 -13.91 0.91
C TYR A 176 -16.13 -13.72 0.46
N ASP A 177 -17.01 -13.49 1.40
CA ASP A 177 -18.39 -13.17 1.14
C ASP A 177 -18.61 -11.71 0.72
N ALA A 178 -19.84 -11.34 0.43
CA ALA A 178 -20.18 -9.99 0.02
C ALA A 178 -19.93 -8.96 1.13
N THR A 179 -20.11 -9.34 2.40
CA THR A 179 -19.89 -8.47 3.55
C THR A 179 -18.40 -8.13 3.69
N GLU A 180 -17.56 -9.11 3.57
CA GLU A 180 -16.09 -8.92 3.60
C GLU A 180 -15.62 -8.07 2.44
N MET A 181 -16.15 -8.30 1.24
CA MET A 181 -15.82 -7.49 0.07
C MET A 181 -16.28 -6.03 0.22
N VAL A 182 -17.43 -5.79 0.81
CA VAL A 182 -17.92 -4.44 1.11
C VAL A 182 -17.03 -3.74 2.14
N ARG A 183 -16.63 -4.44 3.22
CA ARG A 183 -15.69 -3.91 4.21
C ARG A 183 -14.37 -3.52 3.56
N TRP A 184 -13.86 -4.34 2.71
CA TRP A 184 -12.66 -4.13 1.94
C TRP A 184 -12.71 -2.84 1.12
N ILE A 185 -13.75 -2.68 0.33
CA ILE A 185 -13.93 -1.52 -0.55
C ILE A 185 -14.11 -0.25 0.29
N ARG A 186 -14.98 -0.30 1.30
CA ARG A 186 -15.24 0.83 2.21
C ARG A 186 -13.97 1.26 2.93
N GLY A 187 -13.25 0.31 3.53
CA GLY A 187 -12.03 0.58 4.26
C GLY A 187 -10.98 1.26 3.39
N SER A 188 -10.75 0.77 2.19
CA SER A 188 -9.79 1.37 1.27
C SER A 188 -10.18 2.80 0.88
N VAL A 189 -11.45 3.05 0.60
CA VAL A 189 -11.96 4.39 0.26
C VAL A 189 -11.81 5.33 1.45
N ALA A 190 -12.22 4.90 2.65
CA ALA A 190 -12.13 5.70 3.87
C ALA A 190 -10.67 6.02 4.26
N ALA A 191 -9.77 5.03 4.17
CA ALA A 191 -8.35 5.24 4.46
C ALA A 191 -7.71 6.28 3.53
N ILE A 192 -8.05 6.24 2.25
CA ILE A 192 -7.55 7.19 1.27
C ILE A 192 -8.12 8.60 1.53
N ALA A 193 -9.40 8.69 1.88
CA ALA A 193 -10.07 9.97 2.09
C ALA A 193 -9.56 10.72 3.34
N ASP A 194 -9.18 10.00 4.38
CA ASP A 194 -8.79 10.59 5.68
C ASP A 194 -7.50 9.97 6.25
N LEU A 195 -6.49 9.90 5.40
CA LEU A 195 -5.18 9.35 5.77
C LEU A 195 -4.53 10.09 6.94
N GLY A 196 -4.84 11.39 7.12
CA GLY A 196 -4.31 12.23 8.18
C GLY A 196 -4.81 11.86 9.58
N SER A 197 -5.95 11.17 9.71
CA SER A 197 -6.53 10.80 11.00
C SER A 197 -5.85 9.59 11.68
N PHE A 198 -5.11 8.79 10.93
CA PHE A 198 -4.43 7.63 11.50
C PHE A 198 -3.27 8.04 12.40
N SER A 199 -3.23 7.47 13.60
CA SER A 199 -2.14 7.62 14.55
C SER A 199 -0.88 6.84 14.10
N ASP A 200 0.25 7.07 14.76
CA ASP A 200 1.45 6.24 14.53
C ASP A 200 1.20 4.78 14.93
N GLY A 201 0.40 4.56 15.99
CA GLY A 201 -0.02 3.22 16.42
C GLY A 201 -0.77 2.46 15.33
N ASP A 202 -1.67 3.12 14.59
CA ASP A 202 -2.41 2.49 13.49
C ASP A 202 -1.48 2.05 12.36
N PHE A 203 -0.46 2.84 12.05
CA PHE A 203 0.55 2.47 11.06
C PHE A 203 1.37 1.25 11.50
N TYR A 204 1.79 1.20 12.77
CA TYR A 204 2.52 0.05 13.29
C TYR A 204 1.65 -1.20 13.34
N GLU A 205 0.40 -1.10 13.77
CA GLU A 205 -0.55 -2.22 13.75
C GLU A 205 -0.78 -2.72 12.32
N ALA A 206 -0.98 -1.82 11.37
CA ALA A 206 -1.13 -2.15 9.95
C ALA A 206 0.10 -2.91 9.42
N ARG A 207 1.31 -2.47 9.78
CA ARG A 207 2.56 -3.15 9.43
C ARG A 207 2.59 -4.58 9.95
N GLU A 208 2.28 -4.80 11.22
CA GLU A 208 2.31 -6.13 11.81
C GLU A 208 1.25 -7.05 11.20
N ARG A 209 0.05 -6.54 10.89
CA ARG A 209 -0.98 -7.32 10.17
C ARG A 209 -0.52 -7.75 8.77
N ILE A 210 0.16 -6.89 8.04
CA ILE A 210 0.72 -7.23 6.73
C ILE A 210 1.78 -8.33 6.87
N ARG A 211 2.67 -8.21 7.84
CA ARG A 211 3.72 -9.21 8.11
C ARG A 211 3.14 -10.57 8.48
N ASP A 212 2.15 -10.59 9.38
CA ASP A 212 1.45 -11.82 9.77
C ASP A 212 0.76 -12.47 8.56
N GLY A 213 0.08 -11.68 7.73
CA GLY A 213 -0.53 -12.16 6.50
C GLY A 213 0.47 -12.76 5.51
N ILE A 214 1.67 -12.16 5.38
CA ILE A 214 2.74 -12.69 4.53
C ILE A 214 3.28 -14.01 5.08
N LEU A 215 3.51 -14.11 6.39
CA LEU A 215 3.98 -15.35 7.01
C LEU A 215 2.93 -16.46 6.85
N SER A 216 1.66 -16.13 7.10
CA SER A 216 0.56 -17.06 6.89
C SER A 216 0.51 -17.54 5.43
N TYR A 217 0.61 -16.64 4.47
CA TYR A 217 0.66 -17.00 3.06
C TYR A 217 1.89 -17.85 2.73
N ALA A 218 3.07 -17.51 3.24
CA ALA A 218 4.31 -18.23 2.98
C ALA A 218 4.25 -19.70 3.44
N THR A 219 3.45 -20.00 4.46
CA THR A 219 3.23 -21.38 4.94
C THR A 219 2.18 -22.15 4.14
N GLN A 220 1.23 -21.43 3.52
CA GLN A 220 0.03 -22.03 2.93
C GLN A 220 0.02 -22.04 1.40
N TRP A 221 0.77 -21.17 0.73
CA TRP A 221 0.68 -21.00 -0.71
C TRP A 221 0.91 -22.30 -1.51
N ARG A 222 1.81 -23.19 -1.05
CA ARG A 222 2.09 -24.48 -1.70
C ARG A 222 0.88 -25.41 -1.69
N TYR A 223 0.08 -25.35 -0.62
CA TYR A 223 -1.17 -26.11 -0.53
C TYR A 223 -2.18 -25.59 -1.56
N PHE A 224 -2.37 -24.27 -1.61
CA PHE A 224 -3.26 -23.65 -2.59
C PHE A 224 -2.77 -23.78 -4.03
N ALA A 225 -1.46 -23.80 -4.26
CA ALA A 225 -0.88 -23.98 -5.59
C ALA A 225 -1.18 -25.37 -6.21
N GLN A 226 -1.59 -26.33 -5.42
CA GLN A 226 -2.02 -27.66 -5.89
C GLN A 226 -3.48 -27.67 -6.36
N ASP A 227 -4.23 -26.61 -6.15
CA ASP A 227 -5.62 -26.51 -6.61
C ASP A 227 -5.67 -26.50 -8.14
N PRO A 228 -6.44 -27.42 -8.80
CA PRO A 228 -6.45 -27.57 -10.25
C PRO A 228 -6.97 -26.33 -10.98
N ASP A 229 -7.83 -25.53 -10.36
CA ASP A 229 -8.47 -24.38 -11.00
C ASP A 229 -7.80 -23.04 -10.66
N TYR A 230 -7.25 -22.94 -9.45
CA TYR A 230 -6.70 -21.68 -8.92
C TYR A 230 -5.20 -21.76 -8.60
N GLY A 231 -4.61 -22.96 -8.66
CA GLY A 231 -3.23 -23.17 -8.24
C GLY A 231 -2.25 -22.22 -8.92
N GLN A 232 -2.47 -21.91 -10.20
CA GLN A 232 -1.65 -20.95 -10.93
C GLN A 232 -1.69 -19.49 -10.39
N MET A 233 -2.67 -19.14 -9.55
CA MET A 233 -2.76 -17.83 -8.89
C MET A 233 -1.89 -17.76 -7.64
N PHE A 234 -1.48 -18.90 -7.10
CA PHE A 234 -0.67 -19.00 -5.91
C PHE A 234 0.79 -19.23 -6.29
N GLN A 235 1.57 -18.19 -6.14
CA GLN A 235 3.00 -18.22 -6.43
C GLN A 235 3.77 -17.85 -5.15
N PRO A 236 5.03 -18.32 -5.02
CA PRO A 236 5.86 -17.84 -3.94
C PRO A 236 5.93 -16.30 -4.00
N LEU A 237 5.77 -15.67 -2.84
CA LEU A 237 5.95 -14.22 -2.77
C LEU A 237 7.44 -13.91 -3.00
N THR A 238 7.69 -13.12 -4.01
CA THR A 238 9.03 -12.55 -4.24
C THR A 238 9.10 -11.15 -3.66
N MET A 239 10.30 -10.69 -3.36
CA MET A 239 10.50 -9.30 -2.91
C MET A 239 9.94 -8.30 -3.93
N GLU A 240 10.07 -8.58 -5.21
CA GLU A 240 9.50 -7.74 -6.27
C GLU A 240 7.97 -7.61 -6.15
N ILE A 241 7.26 -8.73 -5.93
CA ILE A 241 5.80 -8.71 -5.73
C ILE A 241 5.46 -7.88 -4.49
N LEU A 242 6.14 -8.11 -3.38
CA LEU A 242 5.90 -7.39 -2.12
C LEU A 242 6.15 -5.89 -2.27
N MET A 243 7.25 -5.50 -2.89
CA MET A 243 7.58 -4.09 -3.11
C MET A 243 6.57 -3.40 -4.04
N ASN A 244 6.12 -4.10 -5.10
CA ASN A 244 5.18 -3.53 -6.06
C ASN A 244 3.77 -3.32 -5.51
N ARG A 245 3.41 -3.95 -4.39
CA ARG A 245 2.09 -3.82 -3.76
C ARG A 245 2.11 -3.16 -2.39
N ALA A 246 3.30 -2.80 -1.88
CA ALA A 246 3.50 -2.31 -0.52
C ALA A 246 2.56 -1.16 -0.12
N GLY A 247 2.40 -0.15 -0.99
CA GLY A 247 1.49 0.97 -0.75
C GLY A 247 0.01 0.55 -0.72
N GLN A 248 -0.38 -0.39 -1.57
CA GLN A 248 -1.74 -0.92 -1.60
C GLN A 248 -2.03 -1.74 -0.34
N ASP A 249 -1.12 -2.61 0.06
CA ASP A 249 -1.28 -3.45 1.25
C ASP A 249 -1.39 -2.57 2.51
N LEU A 250 -0.58 -1.50 2.59
CA LEU A 250 -0.65 -0.56 3.72
C LEU A 250 -1.99 0.18 3.79
N ILE A 251 -2.47 0.75 2.67
CA ILE A 251 -3.80 1.40 2.61
C ILE A 251 -4.90 0.42 2.98
N PHE A 252 -4.75 -0.80 2.56
CA PHE A 252 -5.68 -1.87 2.84
C PHE A 252 -5.78 -2.19 4.33
N ALA A 253 -4.63 -2.39 4.99
CA ALA A 253 -4.57 -2.69 6.42
C ALA A 253 -5.09 -1.51 7.27
N LEU A 254 -4.75 -0.26 6.90
CA LEU A 254 -5.31 0.95 7.53
C LEU A 254 -6.83 1.03 7.33
N GLY A 255 -7.32 0.69 6.13
CA GLY A 255 -8.74 0.67 5.81
C GLY A 255 -9.52 -0.34 6.65
N LEU A 256 -9.00 -1.53 6.85
CA LEU A 256 -9.60 -2.55 7.72
C LEU A 256 -9.73 -2.04 9.15
N ARG A 257 -8.71 -1.36 9.67
CA ARG A 257 -8.75 -0.75 11.00
C ARG A 257 -9.89 0.28 11.10
N ARG A 258 -10.02 1.16 10.10
CA ARG A 258 -11.05 2.19 10.07
C ARG A 258 -12.46 1.60 10.09
N VAL A 259 -12.71 0.60 9.23
CA VAL A 259 -14.02 -0.06 9.18
C VAL A 259 -14.31 -0.84 10.46
N ALA A 260 -13.30 -1.48 11.05
CA ALA A 260 -13.49 -2.17 12.32
C ALA A 260 -13.93 -1.21 13.44
N ASP A 261 -13.35 -0.02 13.50
CA ASP A 261 -13.77 1.01 14.46
C ASP A 261 -15.18 1.51 14.16
N GLU A 262 -15.54 1.76 12.91
CA GLU A 262 -16.87 2.20 12.48
C GLU A 262 -17.96 1.14 12.77
N ASP A 263 -17.69 -0.10 12.40
CA ASP A 263 -18.62 -1.22 12.56
C ASP A 263 -18.55 -1.85 13.97
N ARG A 264 -17.70 -1.33 14.88
CA ARG A 264 -17.45 -1.84 16.24
C ARG A 264 -17.02 -3.31 16.25
N ILE A 265 -16.23 -3.71 15.28
CA ILE A 265 -15.70 -5.06 15.17
C ILE A 265 -14.37 -5.15 15.93
N VAL A 266 -14.27 -6.11 16.83
CA VAL A 266 -13.01 -6.42 17.47
C VAL A 266 -12.13 -7.18 16.47
N LEU A 267 -11.12 -6.52 15.93
CA LEU A 267 -10.11 -7.22 15.14
C LEU A 267 -9.32 -8.16 16.06
N PRO A 268 -9.02 -9.38 15.62
CA PRO A 268 -8.17 -10.27 16.41
C PRO A 268 -6.82 -9.58 16.67
N PRO A 269 -6.25 -9.78 17.88
CA PRO A 269 -4.92 -9.25 18.17
C PRO A 269 -3.92 -9.82 17.16
N VAL A 270 -3.07 -8.95 16.65
CA VAL A 270 -1.96 -9.38 15.80
C VAL A 270 -0.90 -9.98 16.71
N PRO A 271 -0.51 -11.23 16.54
CA PRO A 271 0.62 -11.76 17.26
C PRO A 271 1.85 -10.89 16.94
N LEU A 272 2.59 -10.48 17.98
CA LEU A 272 3.89 -9.85 17.77
C LEU A 272 4.78 -10.88 17.06
N THR A 273 4.88 -10.75 15.77
CA THR A 273 5.72 -11.63 14.97
C THR A 273 7.17 -11.26 15.25
N ASP A 274 7.98 -12.26 15.62
CA ASP A 274 9.44 -12.12 15.70
C ASP A 274 10.01 -12.00 14.27
N TRP A 275 9.58 -10.93 13.60
CA TRP A 275 9.98 -10.63 12.23
C TRP A 275 11.39 -10.06 12.26
N LYS A 276 12.38 -10.96 12.27
CA LYS A 276 13.80 -10.53 12.27
C LYS A 276 14.29 -10.16 10.89
N GLN A 277 13.75 -10.81 9.86
CA GLN A 277 13.99 -10.50 8.43
C GLN A 277 12.87 -11.14 7.60
N PRO A 278 12.54 -10.60 6.39
CA PRO A 278 11.70 -11.35 5.47
C PRO A 278 12.33 -12.74 5.24
N PRO A 279 11.52 -13.81 5.11
CA PRO A 279 12.05 -15.14 4.84
C PRO A 279 13.10 -15.06 3.74
N LEU A 280 14.26 -15.68 3.93
CA LEU A 280 15.45 -15.56 3.06
C LEU A 280 15.16 -15.91 1.59
N ASP A 281 14.14 -16.72 1.34
CA ASP A 281 13.64 -17.04 0.00
C ASP A 281 13.01 -15.81 -0.73
N LEU A 282 12.80 -14.71 0.00
CA LEU A 282 12.22 -13.47 -0.50
C LEU A 282 13.28 -12.39 -0.80
N ILE A 283 14.55 -12.67 -0.58
CA ILE A 283 15.66 -11.73 -0.83
C ILE A 283 16.44 -12.17 -2.06
N PRO A 284 16.16 -11.67 -3.24
CA PRO A 284 17.16 -11.49 -4.25
C PRO A 284 17.63 -10.03 -4.17
N ILE A 285 18.55 -9.73 -3.27
CA ILE A 285 19.38 -8.53 -3.41
C ILE A 285 20.82 -9.05 -3.49
N ALA A 286 21.26 -9.26 -4.70
CA ALA A 286 22.66 -9.13 -5.07
C ALA A 286 22.85 -7.77 -5.71
#